data_d8309d3f7a861572cbcff7a1170efd76
#
_entry.id   d8309d3f7a861572cbcff7a1170efd76
#
_cell.length_a   1.000
_cell.length_b   1.000
_cell.length_c   1.000
_cell.angle_alpha   90.00
_cell.angle_beta   90.00
_cell.angle_gamma   90.00
#
_symmetry.space_group_name_H-M   'P 1'
#
loop_
_entity.id
_entity.type
_entity.pdbx_description
1 polymer ?
#
loop_
_entity_poly.entity_id
_entity_poly.type
_entity_poly.pdbx_seq_one_letter_code
_entity_poly.pdbx_strand_id
1 'polypeptide(L)'
;IGVRDNKVVAAPNWTKLSSNENLMHDANYRRYAVTFVENHDTQYRSADSQNDPLKRDTLAANAYLLAMPGTPCIFQPHWRDYKPELKEMIAARKYAGITNMSNYANKKCQKTLYVNEVTGTKHKLLVAVGNDADKYAGETGYTKILSGYHYAYFLSNDAETSWTSMPSGSYEEGFKTTLTAVSQTEGAKLVYTLDGSTPTAKSTTVESGKEISINGTCTLKVGLLVNGEVRNIATHQYTIEKFKAYKFMVYVNADAVKWNPLYCYTWKKAASVEWPGEKMTETKTIGGKTWYYKEVSIDNANELVNVIFNNGTDKPQTV
;
A
#
# COMPACT_ATOMS: atom_id res chain seq x y z
N ILE A 1 15.27 -10.18 -1.16
CA ILE A 1 14.17 -11.06 -0.80
C ILE A 1 14.28 -12.25 -1.72
N GLY A 2 14.41 -13.48 -1.18
CA GLY A 2 14.67 -14.69 -1.97
C GLY A 2 13.53 -15.16 -2.88
N VAL A 3 12.88 -14.27 -3.57
CA VAL A 3 11.74 -14.54 -4.46
C VAL A 3 12.18 -14.47 -5.92
N ARG A 4 13.43 -14.78 -6.17
CA ARG A 4 13.94 -14.87 -7.53
C ARG A 4 13.67 -16.25 -8.07
N ASP A 5 12.61 -16.43 -8.77
CA ASP A 5 12.52 -17.54 -9.68
C ASP A 5 11.53 -17.29 -10.80
N ASN A 6 12.02 -16.89 -11.93
CA ASN A 6 11.22 -16.75 -13.12
C ASN A 6 10.81 -18.10 -13.73
N LYS A 7 11.42 -19.19 -13.29
CA LYS A 7 11.24 -20.52 -13.91
C LYS A 7 10.47 -21.50 -13.06
N VAL A 8 10.44 -21.32 -11.75
CA VAL A 8 9.78 -22.27 -10.87
C VAL A 8 8.92 -21.50 -9.89
N VAL A 9 7.73 -21.94 -9.70
CA VAL A 9 6.85 -21.60 -8.58
C VAL A 9 7.41 -22.27 -7.32
N ALA A 10 8.70 -22.14 -7.04
CA ALA A 10 9.27 -22.55 -5.79
C ALA A 10 8.75 -21.66 -4.69
N ALA A 11 8.36 -22.21 -3.58
CA ALA A 11 7.99 -21.43 -2.41
C ALA A 11 9.14 -20.49 -2.03
N PRO A 12 8.89 -19.21 -1.76
CA PRO A 12 9.92 -18.26 -1.38
C PRO A 12 10.72 -18.80 -0.19
N ASN A 13 12.02 -18.55 -0.17
CA ASN A 13 12.85 -18.88 0.98
C ASN A 13 13.10 -17.59 1.79
N TRP A 14 12.31 -17.38 2.81
CA TRP A 14 12.34 -16.18 3.63
C TRP A 14 13.56 -16.11 4.57
N THR A 15 14.31 -17.21 4.77
CA THR A 15 15.57 -17.15 5.53
C THR A 15 16.60 -16.23 4.90
N LYS A 16 16.49 -15.93 3.61
CA LYS A 16 17.39 -15.00 2.93
C LYS A 16 17.28 -13.54 3.41
N LEU A 17 16.23 -13.19 4.15
CA LEU A 17 16.13 -11.90 4.83
C LEU A 17 17.16 -11.72 5.95
N SER A 18 17.80 -12.79 6.43
CA SER A 18 18.89 -12.73 7.42
C SER A 18 20.28 -12.48 6.79
N SER A 19 20.39 -12.35 5.47
CA SER A 19 21.64 -12.04 4.78
C SER A 19 22.21 -10.69 5.24
N ASN A 20 23.50 -10.66 5.53
CA ASN A 20 24.20 -9.44 5.96
C ASN A 20 24.61 -8.51 4.79
N GLU A 21 24.14 -8.78 3.58
CA GLU A 21 24.52 -8.01 2.38
C GLU A 21 23.87 -6.63 2.28
N ASN A 22 22.86 -6.35 3.12
CA ASN A 22 22.15 -5.06 3.11
C ASN A 22 22.71 -4.09 4.15
N LEU A 23 22.88 -2.82 3.79
CA LEU A 23 23.31 -1.75 4.70
C LEU A 23 22.45 -1.64 5.97
N MET A 24 21.19 -2.02 5.90
CA MET A 24 20.27 -2.03 7.04
C MET A 24 20.74 -2.97 8.16
N HIS A 25 21.45 -4.06 7.85
CA HIS A 25 21.96 -5.02 8.83
C HIS A 25 23.25 -4.53 9.52
N ASP A 26 23.96 -3.57 8.92
CA ASP A 26 25.17 -2.98 9.53
C ASP A 26 24.77 -1.80 10.43
N ALA A 27 25.06 -1.91 11.72
CA ALA A 27 24.72 -0.87 12.71
C ALA A 27 25.38 0.50 12.42
N ASN A 28 26.53 0.52 11.76
CA ASN A 28 27.26 1.76 11.43
C ASN A 28 26.65 2.49 10.24
N TYR A 29 26.08 1.73 9.29
CA TYR A 29 25.56 2.27 8.02
C TYR A 29 24.05 2.31 7.94
N ARG A 30 23.33 1.64 8.84
CA ARG A 30 21.85 1.54 8.86
C ARG A 30 21.15 2.88 8.70
N ARG A 31 21.65 3.93 9.37
CA ARG A 31 21.08 5.28 9.32
C ARG A 31 21.08 5.92 7.92
N TYR A 32 21.96 5.46 7.05
CA TYR A 32 22.10 5.94 5.67
C TYR A 32 21.39 5.03 4.66
N ALA A 33 20.88 3.89 5.11
CA ALA A 33 20.23 2.93 4.23
C ALA A 33 18.90 3.48 3.71
N VAL A 34 18.83 3.75 2.41
CA VAL A 34 17.57 3.91 1.69
C VAL A 34 17.14 2.51 1.26
N THR A 35 16.03 2.05 1.83
CA THR A 35 15.52 0.70 1.61
C THR A 35 14.35 0.70 0.65
N PHE A 36 14.30 -0.24 -0.28
CA PHE A 36 13.20 -0.42 -1.21
C PHE A 36 13.02 -1.91 -1.54
N VAL A 37 11.87 -2.26 -2.07
CA VAL A 37 11.52 -3.62 -2.46
C VAL A 37 11.73 -3.84 -3.94
N GLU A 38 11.24 -2.94 -4.74
CA GLU A 38 11.25 -2.98 -6.19
C GLU A 38 11.38 -1.55 -6.75
N ASN A 39 11.87 -1.42 -7.97
CA ASN A 39 11.99 -0.17 -8.69
C ASN A 39 11.68 -0.38 -10.19
N HIS A 40 11.81 0.67 -10.99
CA HIS A 40 11.55 0.64 -12.43
C HIS A 40 12.47 -0.32 -13.22
N ASP A 41 13.64 -0.67 -12.67
CA ASP A 41 14.56 -1.60 -13.33
C ASP A 41 14.23 -3.06 -13.03
N THR A 42 13.64 -3.33 -11.88
CA THR A 42 13.33 -4.69 -11.39
C THR A 42 11.87 -5.09 -11.56
N GLN A 43 10.98 -4.15 -11.88
CA GLN A 43 9.57 -4.45 -12.10
C GLN A 43 9.32 -5.35 -13.30
N TYR A 44 8.28 -6.15 -13.25
CA TYR A 44 7.84 -6.93 -14.39
C TYR A 44 7.28 -6.02 -15.50
N ARG A 45 7.83 -6.12 -16.71
CA ARG A 45 7.38 -5.39 -17.89
C ARG A 45 6.81 -6.32 -18.96
N SER A 46 7.53 -7.41 -19.24
CA SER A 46 7.15 -8.41 -20.24
C SER A 46 7.83 -9.74 -19.95
N ALA A 47 7.45 -10.80 -20.70
CA ALA A 47 8.11 -12.10 -20.59
C ALA A 47 9.62 -12.06 -20.90
N ASP A 48 10.06 -11.10 -21.72
CA ASP A 48 11.44 -10.91 -22.13
C ASP A 48 12.22 -9.97 -21.19
N SER A 49 11.52 -9.30 -20.27
CA SER A 49 12.13 -8.43 -19.27
C SER A 49 12.48 -9.24 -18.03
N GLN A 50 13.74 -9.68 -17.94
CA GLN A 50 14.23 -10.68 -16.99
C GLN A 50 14.80 -10.09 -15.69
N ASN A 51 14.31 -8.98 -15.20
CA ASN A 51 14.89 -8.29 -14.04
C ASN A 51 14.27 -8.72 -12.69
N ASP A 52 14.02 -10.01 -12.49
CA ASP A 52 13.59 -10.58 -11.22
C ASP A 52 12.42 -9.87 -10.50
N PRO A 53 11.29 -9.63 -11.17
CA PRO A 53 10.19 -8.88 -10.60
C PRO A 53 9.53 -9.59 -9.42
N LEU A 54 9.06 -8.81 -8.47
CA LEU A 54 8.23 -9.29 -7.39
C LEU A 54 6.81 -9.54 -7.93
N LYS A 55 6.37 -10.80 -7.98
CA LYS A 55 5.11 -11.19 -8.66
C LYS A 55 3.92 -11.38 -7.71
N ARG A 56 4.12 -11.89 -6.50
CA ARG A 56 3.04 -12.30 -5.60
C ARG A 56 3.14 -11.71 -4.19
N ASP A 57 4.35 -11.58 -3.70
CA ASP A 57 4.61 -11.25 -2.31
C ASP A 57 4.86 -9.74 -2.11
N THR A 58 4.27 -8.90 -2.98
CA THR A 58 4.44 -7.44 -2.96
C THR A 58 4.07 -6.84 -1.61
N LEU A 59 2.93 -7.24 -1.03
CA LEU A 59 2.52 -6.76 0.29
C LEU A 59 3.41 -7.28 1.41
N ALA A 60 3.79 -8.57 1.39
CA ALA A 60 4.68 -9.14 2.39
C ALA A 60 6.07 -8.48 2.37
N ALA A 61 6.60 -8.20 1.16
CA ALA A 61 7.87 -7.51 1.01
C ALA A 61 7.81 -6.06 1.51
N ASN A 62 6.75 -5.31 1.18
CA ASN A 62 6.52 -3.98 1.72
C ASN A 62 6.26 -3.98 3.22
N ALA A 63 5.58 -4.99 3.76
CA ALA A 63 5.40 -5.15 5.20
C ALA A 63 6.75 -5.30 5.91
N TYR A 64 7.64 -6.15 5.39
CA TYR A 64 9.00 -6.23 5.91
C TYR A 64 9.73 -4.90 5.80
N LEU A 65 9.74 -4.27 4.61
CA LEU A 65 10.38 -2.98 4.36
C LEU A 65 9.94 -1.91 5.37
N LEU A 66 8.62 -1.75 5.56
CA LEU A 66 8.04 -0.69 6.38
C LEU A 66 8.17 -0.94 7.88
N ALA A 67 8.30 -2.19 8.32
CA ALA A 67 8.56 -2.51 9.72
C ALA A 67 10.03 -2.36 10.13
N MET A 68 10.96 -2.53 9.19
CA MET A 68 12.39 -2.55 9.49
C MET A 68 13.00 -1.13 9.57
N PRO A 69 14.15 -0.95 10.24
CA PRO A 69 14.89 0.32 10.22
C PRO A 69 15.35 0.70 8.80
N GLY A 70 15.92 1.87 8.65
CA GLY A 70 16.28 2.48 7.37
C GLY A 70 15.24 3.50 6.91
N THR A 71 15.50 4.17 5.79
CA THR A 71 14.59 5.11 5.15
C THR A 71 13.84 4.40 4.02
N PRO A 72 12.58 3.97 4.24
CA PRO A 72 11.86 3.19 3.24
C PRO A 72 11.43 4.06 2.06
N CYS A 73 11.66 3.57 0.85
CA CYS A 73 11.16 4.14 -0.40
C CYS A 73 10.13 3.17 -0.99
N ILE A 74 8.89 3.64 -1.10
CA ILE A 74 7.80 2.86 -1.69
C ILE A 74 7.76 3.09 -3.18
N PHE A 75 7.77 2.03 -3.97
CA PHE A 75 7.64 2.11 -5.42
C PHE A 75 6.24 2.58 -5.81
N GLN A 76 6.15 3.56 -6.70
CA GLN A 76 4.88 4.22 -7.06
C GLN A 76 3.78 3.24 -7.54
N PRO A 77 4.05 2.20 -8.37
CA PRO A 77 3.05 1.21 -8.71
C PRO A 77 2.50 0.45 -7.50
N HIS A 78 3.35 0.11 -6.51
CA HIS A 78 2.88 -0.52 -5.27
C HIS A 78 1.95 0.41 -4.49
N TRP A 79 2.30 1.71 -4.39
CA TRP A 79 1.45 2.70 -3.74
C TRP A 79 0.09 2.86 -4.42
N ARG A 80 0.07 2.83 -5.75
CA ARG A 80 -1.17 2.91 -6.53
C ARG A 80 -2.07 1.70 -6.28
N ASP A 81 -1.49 0.49 -6.31
CA ASP A 81 -2.24 -0.76 -6.33
C ASP A 81 -2.63 -1.26 -4.92
N TYR A 82 -1.87 -0.86 -3.87
CA TYR A 82 -2.02 -1.35 -2.49
C TYR A 82 -2.04 -0.20 -1.46
N LYS A 83 -2.60 0.92 -1.85
CA LYS A 83 -2.57 2.15 -1.04
C LYS A 83 -3.17 2.01 0.37
N PRO A 84 -4.32 1.34 0.58
CA PRO A 84 -4.88 1.14 1.91
C PRO A 84 -3.93 0.37 2.84
N GLU A 85 -3.44 -0.78 2.39
CA GLU A 85 -2.56 -1.65 3.17
C GLU A 85 -1.25 -0.96 3.50
N LEU A 86 -0.65 -0.27 2.55
CA LEU A 86 0.59 0.47 2.76
C LEU A 86 0.40 1.63 3.74
N LYS A 87 -0.74 2.33 3.71
CA LYS A 87 -1.08 3.37 4.70
C LYS A 87 -1.14 2.80 6.11
N GLU A 88 -1.75 1.63 6.31
CA GLU A 88 -1.81 0.96 7.61
C GLU A 88 -0.43 0.50 8.09
N MET A 89 0.40 -0.06 7.21
CA MET A 89 1.79 -0.41 7.54
C MET A 89 2.60 0.82 7.97
N ILE A 90 2.44 1.96 7.26
CA ILE A 90 3.06 3.23 7.61
C ILE A 90 2.53 3.75 8.95
N ALA A 91 1.23 3.63 9.21
CA ALA A 91 0.62 4.03 10.47
C ALA A 91 1.21 3.22 11.63
N ALA A 92 1.33 1.89 11.49
CA ALA A 92 1.95 1.02 12.48
C ALA A 92 3.42 1.41 12.75
N ARG A 93 4.21 1.64 11.68
CA ARG A 93 5.59 2.13 11.78
C ARG A 93 5.69 3.43 12.59
N LYS A 94 4.85 4.41 12.25
CA LYS A 94 4.82 5.72 12.93
C LYS A 94 4.34 5.61 14.37
N TYR A 95 3.34 4.78 14.62
CA TYR A 95 2.79 4.57 15.96
C TYR A 95 3.82 3.93 16.89
N ALA A 96 4.51 2.89 16.44
CA ALA A 96 5.61 2.28 17.19
C ALA A 96 6.84 3.21 17.33
N GLY A 97 6.95 4.24 16.49
CA GLY A 97 8.10 5.16 16.49
C GLY A 97 9.35 4.53 15.87
N ILE A 98 9.18 3.73 14.81
CA ILE A 98 10.30 3.11 14.11
C ILE A 98 11.02 4.15 13.25
N THR A 99 12.32 4.26 13.43
CA THR A 99 13.21 5.18 12.71
C THR A 99 14.27 4.41 11.91
N ASN A 100 15.13 5.13 11.20
CA ASN A 100 16.29 4.56 10.54
C ASN A 100 17.35 4.02 11.51
N MET A 101 17.27 4.41 12.81
CA MET A 101 18.18 3.98 13.87
C MET A 101 17.60 2.90 14.78
N SER A 102 16.38 2.47 14.56
CA SER A 102 15.71 1.43 15.36
C SER A 102 16.51 0.14 15.37
N ASN A 103 16.55 -0.53 16.54
CA ASN A 103 17.11 -1.86 16.66
C ASN A 103 16.06 -2.93 16.38
N TYR A 104 16.51 -4.11 15.99
CA TYR A 104 15.63 -5.26 15.78
C TYR A 104 16.33 -6.56 16.23
N ALA A 105 15.50 -7.56 16.53
CA ALA A 105 15.94 -8.90 16.86
C ALA A 105 15.15 -9.93 16.05
N ASN A 106 15.84 -10.91 15.46
CA ASN A 106 15.17 -12.01 14.78
C ASN A 106 14.58 -12.96 15.82
N LYS A 107 13.30 -13.26 15.71
CA LYS A 107 12.57 -14.21 16.56
C LYS A 107 12.39 -15.56 15.88
N LYS A 108 12.21 -15.59 14.57
CA LYS A 108 12.10 -16.82 13.78
C LYS A 108 12.77 -16.64 12.43
N CYS A 109 13.55 -17.62 12.02
CA CYS A 109 14.21 -17.66 10.72
C CYS A 109 13.98 -19.04 10.09
N GLN A 110 12.82 -19.18 9.46
CA GLN A 110 12.40 -20.42 8.81
C GLN A 110 12.08 -20.15 7.34
N LYS A 111 12.12 -21.19 6.50
CA LYS A 111 11.87 -21.06 5.06
C LYS A 111 10.51 -20.44 4.75
N THR A 112 9.48 -20.75 5.54
CA THR A 112 8.10 -20.32 5.33
C THR A 112 7.64 -19.24 6.30
N LEU A 113 8.46 -18.91 7.32
CA LEU A 113 8.14 -17.89 8.33
C LEU A 113 9.39 -17.18 8.82
N TYR A 114 9.44 -15.88 8.61
CA TYR A 114 10.50 -15.01 9.11
C TYR A 114 9.88 -13.91 9.99
N VAL A 115 10.35 -13.81 11.23
CA VAL A 115 9.79 -12.89 12.22
C VAL A 115 10.89 -12.02 12.83
N ASN A 116 10.71 -10.71 12.76
CA ASN A 116 11.55 -9.75 13.48
C ASN A 116 10.72 -8.93 14.49
N GLU A 117 11.30 -8.72 15.65
CA GLU A 117 10.86 -7.71 16.62
C GLU A 117 11.66 -6.44 16.38
N VAL A 118 11.00 -5.33 16.14
CA VAL A 118 11.63 -4.03 15.91
C VAL A 118 11.28 -3.11 17.07
N THR A 119 12.31 -2.52 17.69
CA THR A 119 12.16 -1.60 18.81
C THR A 119 12.05 -0.17 18.29
N GLY A 120 10.86 0.38 18.36
CA GLY A 120 10.62 1.80 18.08
C GLY A 120 10.95 2.67 19.29
N THR A 121 10.83 3.98 19.13
CA THR A 121 11.03 4.97 20.22
C THR A 121 9.87 4.99 21.20
N LYS A 122 8.73 4.41 20.85
CA LYS A 122 7.50 4.36 21.65
C LYS A 122 7.13 2.94 22.05
N HIS A 123 6.98 2.07 21.07
CA HIS A 123 6.51 0.70 21.24
C HIS A 123 7.31 -0.26 20.39
N LYS A 124 7.11 -1.56 20.60
CA LYS A 124 7.70 -2.59 19.75
C LYS A 124 6.69 -3.08 18.72
N LEU A 125 7.21 -3.44 17.56
CA LEU A 125 6.44 -4.02 16.46
C LEU A 125 7.06 -5.37 16.06
N LEU A 126 6.25 -6.44 16.04
CA LEU A 126 6.63 -7.68 15.37
C LEU A 126 6.15 -7.63 13.93
N VAL A 127 7.03 -7.97 13.02
CA VAL A 127 6.68 -8.25 11.62
C VAL A 127 6.93 -9.71 11.32
N ALA A 128 5.89 -10.41 10.90
CA ALA A 128 5.96 -11.76 10.38
C ALA A 128 5.75 -11.73 8.87
N VAL A 129 6.62 -12.38 8.12
CA VAL A 129 6.48 -12.53 6.66
C VAL A 129 6.76 -13.97 6.24
N GLY A 130 6.07 -14.41 5.19
CA GLY A 130 6.20 -15.76 4.66
C GLY A 130 4.88 -16.48 4.57
N ASN A 131 4.90 -17.68 3.99
CA ASN A 131 3.71 -18.48 3.69
C ASN A 131 2.85 -18.83 4.91
N ASP A 132 3.47 -18.84 6.10
CA ASP A 132 2.80 -19.14 7.37
C ASP A 132 2.58 -17.88 8.24
N ALA A 133 2.84 -16.69 7.72
CA ALA A 133 2.75 -15.44 8.50
C ALA A 133 1.31 -15.09 8.91
N ASP A 134 0.32 -15.38 8.07
CA ASP A 134 -1.09 -15.17 8.35
C ASP A 134 -1.62 -16.04 9.49
N LYS A 135 -1.03 -17.25 9.64
CA LYS A 135 -1.35 -18.23 10.68
C LYS A 135 -0.54 -18.05 11.96
N TYR A 136 0.50 -17.22 11.91
CA TYR A 136 1.32 -16.97 13.08
C TYR A 136 0.50 -16.28 14.17
N ALA A 137 0.52 -16.86 15.37
CA ALA A 137 -0.26 -16.37 16.50
C ALA A 137 0.36 -15.14 17.20
N GLY A 138 1.62 -14.83 16.88
CA GLY A 138 2.38 -13.77 17.57
C GLY A 138 3.17 -14.32 18.77
N GLU A 139 3.66 -13.39 19.57
CA GLU A 139 4.37 -13.68 20.84
C GLU A 139 3.52 -13.15 22.01
N THR A 140 3.75 -13.67 23.22
CA THR A 140 3.11 -13.15 24.44
C THR A 140 3.41 -11.67 24.62
N GLY A 141 2.38 -10.89 24.96
CA GLY A 141 2.50 -9.44 25.13
C GLY A 141 2.36 -8.64 23.82
N TYR A 142 1.90 -9.29 22.73
CA TYR A 142 1.64 -8.65 21.44
C TYR A 142 0.24 -8.94 20.94
N THR A 143 -0.36 -7.97 20.29
CA THR A 143 -1.67 -8.10 19.64
C THR A 143 -1.52 -7.92 18.13
N LYS A 144 -2.11 -8.83 17.36
CA LYS A 144 -2.18 -8.72 15.89
C LYS A 144 -3.04 -7.53 15.49
N ILE A 145 -2.45 -6.57 14.78
CA ILE A 145 -3.12 -5.34 14.32
C ILE A 145 -3.40 -5.32 12.83
N LEU A 146 -2.56 -5.98 12.04
CA LEU A 146 -2.69 -6.09 10.58
C LEU A 146 -2.32 -7.49 10.13
N SER A 147 -2.97 -7.97 9.09
CA SER A 147 -2.55 -9.19 8.39
C SER A 147 -3.08 -9.20 6.96
N GLY A 148 -2.39 -9.92 6.10
CA GLY A 148 -2.77 -10.15 4.72
C GLY A 148 -1.95 -11.27 4.11
N TYR A 149 -1.96 -11.38 2.79
CA TYR A 149 -1.27 -12.43 2.10
C TYR A 149 0.23 -12.44 2.43
N HIS A 150 0.66 -13.48 3.17
CA HIS A 150 2.03 -13.73 3.59
C HIS A 150 2.65 -12.69 4.53
N TYR A 151 1.84 -11.90 5.25
CA TYR A 151 2.35 -11.00 6.29
C TYR A 151 1.40 -10.82 7.46
N ALA A 152 1.95 -10.47 8.62
CA ALA A 152 1.23 -9.98 9.78
C ALA A 152 2.07 -9.02 10.61
N TYR A 153 1.40 -8.03 11.23
CA TYR A 153 1.98 -7.11 12.20
C TYR A 153 1.34 -7.31 13.57
N PHE A 154 2.17 -7.23 14.59
CA PHE A 154 1.74 -7.30 15.97
C PHE A 154 2.35 -6.12 16.75
N LEU A 155 1.50 -5.37 17.41
CA LEU A 155 1.94 -4.25 18.25
C LEU A 155 2.06 -4.73 19.71
N SER A 156 3.09 -4.28 20.43
CA SER A 156 3.25 -4.62 21.84
C SER A 156 2.11 -4.04 22.68
N ASN A 157 1.62 -4.82 23.64
CA ASN A 157 0.43 -4.51 24.42
C ASN A 157 0.58 -3.31 25.37
N ASP A 158 1.82 -2.87 25.64
CA ASP A 158 2.11 -1.61 26.36
C ASP A 158 1.62 -0.35 25.61
N ALA A 159 1.24 -0.50 24.34
CA ALA A 159 0.66 0.58 23.56
C ALA A 159 -0.70 1.08 24.11
N GLU A 160 -1.44 0.21 24.81
CA GLU A 160 -2.73 0.52 25.45
C GLU A 160 -3.65 1.35 24.52
N THR A 161 -3.93 0.84 23.31
CA THR A 161 -4.61 1.60 22.27
C THR A 161 -5.70 0.79 21.56
N SER A 162 -6.49 1.48 20.74
CA SER A 162 -7.37 0.87 19.76
C SER A 162 -6.72 0.90 18.38
N TRP A 163 -6.98 -0.12 17.57
CA TRP A 163 -6.54 -0.19 16.18
C TRP A 163 -7.71 -0.47 15.25
N THR A 164 -7.70 0.12 14.05
CA THR A 164 -8.67 -0.15 12.98
C THR A 164 -7.95 -0.75 11.78
N SER A 165 -8.56 -1.71 11.11
CA SER A 165 -7.95 -2.38 9.94
C SER A 165 -8.03 -1.56 8.66
N MET A 166 -8.78 -0.46 8.64
CA MET A 166 -8.94 0.41 7.47
C MET A 166 -8.47 1.83 7.78
N PRO A 167 -7.55 2.40 6.97
CA PRO A 167 -7.02 3.74 7.18
C PRO A 167 -8.04 4.82 6.86
N SER A 168 -7.88 6.00 7.47
CA SER A 168 -8.60 7.20 7.07
C SER A 168 -8.39 7.48 5.57
N GLY A 169 -9.46 7.86 4.87
CA GLY A 169 -9.39 8.15 3.44
C GLY A 169 -10.74 8.19 2.76
N SER A 170 -10.69 8.32 1.43
CA SER A 170 -11.86 8.27 0.57
C SER A 170 -11.99 6.88 -0.05
N TYR A 171 -13.21 6.38 -0.10
CA TYR A 171 -13.60 5.07 -0.61
C TYR A 171 -14.80 5.23 -1.54
N GLU A 172 -14.92 4.40 -2.54
CA GLU A 172 -16.01 4.49 -3.52
C GLU A 172 -17.33 3.91 -3.01
N GLU A 173 -17.25 2.99 -2.06
CA GLU A 173 -18.38 2.31 -1.46
C GLU A 173 -18.17 2.03 0.02
N GLY A 174 -19.25 1.64 0.70
CA GLY A 174 -19.19 1.21 2.09
C GLY A 174 -18.33 -0.04 2.27
N PHE A 175 -17.69 -0.15 3.43
CA PHE A 175 -16.77 -1.24 3.75
C PHE A 175 -16.91 -1.66 5.22
N LYS A 176 -16.24 -2.75 5.57
CA LYS A 176 -16.09 -3.18 6.96
C LYS A 176 -14.70 -2.87 7.47
N THR A 177 -14.61 -2.49 8.73
CA THR A 177 -13.34 -2.32 9.44
C THR A 177 -13.35 -3.11 10.74
N THR A 178 -12.25 -3.79 11.03
CA THR A 178 -12.07 -4.52 12.29
C THR A 178 -11.53 -3.58 13.36
N LEU A 179 -12.13 -3.60 14.53
CA LEU A 179 -11.66 -2.86 15.69
C LEU A 179 -10.90 -3.81 16.63
N THR A 180 -9.66 -3.47 16.96
CA THR A 180 -8.76 -4.30 17.78
C THR A 180 -8.32 -3.54 19.03
N ALA A 181 -8.48 -4.14 20.20
CA ALA A 181 -7.91 -3.65 21.44
C ALA A 181 -6.47 -4.15 21.58
N VAL A 182 -5.53 -3.25 21.75
CA VAL A 182 -4.12 -3.54 22.06
C VAL A 182 -3.91 -3.14 23.52
N SER A 183 -3.89 -4.10 24.43
CA SER A 183 -3.84 -3.83 25.87
C SER A 183 -3.17 -4.96 26.64
N GLN A 184 -2.54 -4.61 27.76
CA GLN A 184 -2.06 -5.58 28.76
C GLN A 184 -3.19 -6.15 29.62
N THR A 185 -4.35 -5.47 29.62
CA THR A 185 -5.54 -5.90 30.38
C THR A 185 -6.30 -6.93 29.58
N GLU A 186 -6.41 -8.14 30.13
CA GLU A 186 -7.23 -9.20 29.54
C GLU A 186 -8.70 -8.79 29.49
N GLY A 187 -9.38 -9.09 28.37
CA GLY A 187 -10.79 -8.75 28.18
C GLY A 187 -11.05 -7.24 27.95
N ALA A 188 -10.04 -6.43 27.69
CA ALA A 188 -10.22 -5.05 27.29
C ALA A 188 -11.13 -4.94 26.06
N LYS A 189 -12.12 -4.04 26.12
CA LYS A 189 -13.11 -3.81 25.06
C LYS A 189 -12.86 -2.50 24.35
N LEU A 190 -13.66 -2.22 23.35
CA LEU A 190 -13.64 -0.98 22.59
C LEU A 190 -15.01 -0.30 22.67
N VAL A 191 -14.99 1.02 22.75
CA VAL A 191 -16.17 1.87 22.59
C VAL A 191 -15.99 2.78 21.40
N TYR A 192 -17.05 3.01 20.63
CA TYR A 192 -16.94 3.85 19.45
C TYR A 192 -18.17 4.70 19.15
N THR A 193 -17.98 5.73 18.33
CA THR A 193 -19.01 6.58 17.72
C THR A 193 -18.70 6.76 16.24
N LEU A 194 -19.72 6.98 15.41
CA LEU A 194 -19.56 7.23 13.96
C LEU A 194 -19.85 8.69 13.57
N ASP A 195 -20.36 9.48 14.49
CA ASP A 195 -20.75 10.88 14.30
C ASP A 195 -19.64 11.89 14.69
N GLY A 196 -18.48 11.38 15.12
CA GLY A 196 -17.37 12.20 15.59
C GLY A 196 -17.51 12.68 17.04
N SER A 197 -18.58 12.32 17.75
CA SER A 197 -18.67 12.58 19.18
C SER A 197 -17.62 11.78 19.96
N THR A 198 -17.20 12.27 21.11
CA THR A 198 -16.23 11.58 21.95
C THR A 198 -16.89 10.36 22.62
N PRO A 199 -16.42 9.13 22.38
CA PRO A 199 -16.99 7.95 23.00
C PRO A 199 -16.79 7.96 24.51
N THR A 200 -17.81 7.46 25.22
CA THR A 200 -17.84 7.28 26.66
C THR A 200 -18.08 5.80 26.99
N ALA A 201 -17.97 5.42 28.25
CA ALA A 201 -18.29 4.06 28.69
C ALA A 201 -19.74 3.63 28.38
N LYS A 202 -20.64 4.58 28.04
CA LYS A 202 -22.04 4.34 27.64
C LYS A 202 -22.22 4.24 26.12
N SER A 203 -21.18 4.53 25.34
CA SER A 203 -21.21 4.42 23.88
C SER A 203 -21.27 2.97 23.42
N THR A 204 -21.50 2.75 22.13
CA THR A 204 -21.52 1.39 21.56
C THR A 204 -20.22 0.66 21.88
N THR A 205 -20.35 -0.46 22.57
CA THR A 205 -19.23 -1.30 23.03
C THR A 205 -19.11 -2.54 22.17
N VAL A 206 -17.88 -2.90 21.81
CA VAL A 206 -17.57 -4.13 21.05
C VAL A 206 -16.35 -4.85 21.63
N GLU A 207 -16.31 -6.16 21.43
CA GLU A 207 -15.13 -6.99 21.74
C GLU A 207 -14.01 -6.72 20.74
N SER A 208 -12.77 -6.94 21.17
CA SER A 208 -11.60 -6.89 20.28
C SER A 208 -11.74 -7.88 19.12
N GLY A 209 -11.36 -7.46 17.92
CA GLY A 209 -11.49 -8.26 16.69
C GLY A 209 -12.87 -8.16 16.02
N LYS A 210 -13.80 -7.33 16.54
CA LYS A 210 -15.12 -7.16 15.95
C LYS A 210 -15.08 -6.27 14.70
N GLU A 211 -15.75 -6.72 13.65
CA GLU A 211 -16.01 -5.90 12.46
C GLU A 211 -17.21 -4.98 12.68
N ILE A 212 -17.07 -3.75 12.23
CA ILE A 212 -18.16 -2.76 12.09
C ILE A 212 -18.30 -2.32 10.64
N SER A 213 -19.51 -1.93 10.23
CA SER A 213 -19.78 -1.42 8.89
C SER A 213 -19.68 0.10 8.83
N ILE A 214 -18.98 0.59 7.83
CA ILE A 214 -18.93 2.01 7.45
C ILE A 214 -19.71 2.16 6.14
N ASN A 215 -20.95 2.65 6.24
CA ASN A 215 -21.88 2.70 5.11
C ASN A 215 -22.00 4.09 4.47
N GLY A 216 -21.35 5.09 5.03
CA GLY A 216 -21.38 6.47 4.55
C GLY A 216 -20.24 7.29 5.11
N THR A 217 -20.07 8.49 4.61
CA THR A 217 -19.09 9.45 5.13
C THR A 217 -19.31 9.67 6.62
N CYS A 218 -18.27 9.46 7.42
CA CYS A 218 -18.34 9.56 8.88
C CYS A 218 -16.99 9.88 9.51
N THR A 219 -17.04 10.29 10.78
CA THR A 219 -15.88 10.38 11.65
C THR A 219 -16.01 9.31 12.74
N LEU A 220 -15.29 8.21 12.57
CA LEU A 220 -15.17 7.16 13.58
C LEU A 220 -14.22 7.64 14.68
N LYS A 221 -14.70 7.65 15.92
CA LYS A 221 -13.84 7.72 17.09
C LYS A 221 -13.94 6.41 17.86
N VAL A 222 -12.81 5.82 18.19
CA VAL A 222 -12.73 4.55 18.90
C VAL A 222 -11.77 4.68 20.07
N GLY A 223 -12.20 4.28 21.25
CA GLY A 223 -11.41 4.30 22.49
C GLY A 223 -11.28 2.90 23.08
N LEU A 224 -10.18 2.66 23.79
CA LEU A 224 -9.97 1.47 24.59
C LEU A 224 -10.79 1.59 25.89
N LEU A 225 -11.65 0.61 26.17
CA LEU A 225 -12.44 0.54 27.40
C LEU A 225 -11.80 -0.47 28.35
N VAL A 226 -11.24 0.02 29.45
CA VAL A 226 -10.61 -0.77 30.49
C VAL A 226 -11.17 -0.37 31.85
N ASN A 227 -11.71 -1.33 32.60
CA ASN A 227 -12.27 -1.11 33.95
C ASN A 227 -13.29 0.04 34.01
N GLY A 228 -14.10 0.21 32.96
CA GLY A 228 -15.12 1.27 32.89
C GLY A 228 -14.58 2.65 32.44
N GLU A 229 -13.29 2.80 32.22
CA GLU A 229 -12.67 4.02 31.73
C GLU A 229 -12.33 3.94 30.23
N VAL A 230 -12.60 5.02 29.50
CA VAL A 230 -12.23 5.14 28.08
C VAL A 230 -10.89 5.85 27.97
N ARG A 231 -9.95 5.21 27.28
CA ARG A 231 -8.57 5.69 27.10
C ARG A 231 -8.18 5.71 25.63
N ASN A 232 -7.18 6.54 25.31
CA ASN A 232 -6.48 6.54 24.01
C ASN A 232 -7.43 6.52 22.80
N ILE A 233 -8.29 7.54 22.73
CA ILE A 233 -9.28 7.67 21.64
C ILE A 233 -8.56 8.01 20.34
N ALA A 234 -8.66 7.10 19.38
CA ALA A 234 -8.23 7.30 17.99
C ALA A 234 -9.38 7.91 17.17
N THR A 235 -9.04 8.71 16.17
CA THR A 235 -10.00 9.33 15.25
C THR A 235 -9.66 8.95 13.82
N HIS A 236 -10.67 8.44 13.10
CA HIS A 236 -10.57 8.07 11.69
C HIS A 236 -11.63 8.82 10.90
N GLN A 237 -11.23 9.42 9.77
CA GLN A 237 -12.15 10.10 8.88
C GLN A 237 -12.32 9.29 7.60
N TYR A 238 -13.55 8.93 7.31
CA TYR A 238 -13.92 8.17 6.12
C TYR A 238 -14.86 9.00 5.26
N THR A 239 -14.51 9.16 4.00
CA THR A 239 -15.36 9.76 2.97
C THR A 239 -15.83 8.65 2.04
N ILE A 240 -17.14 8.45 1.91
CA ILE A 240 -17.72 7.50 0.96
C ILE A 240 -18.28 8.30 -0.21
N GLU A 241 -17.61 8.22 -1.35
CA GLU A 241 -17.95 9.02 -2.51
C GLU A 241 -17.65 8.22 -3.79
N LYS A 242 -18.71 7.94 -4.56
CA LYS A 242 -18.57 7.22 -5.82
C LYS A 242 -17.71 8.03 -6.78
N PHE A 243 -16.81 7.35 -7.46
CA PHE A 243 -16.04 7.95 -8.53
C PHE A 243 -16.99 8.53 -9.60
N LYS A 244 -16.72 9.76 -10.02
CA LYS A 244 -17.43 10.39 -11.14
C LYS A 244 -16.54 10.30 -12.37
N ALA A 245 -16.99 9.59 -13.38
CA ALA A 245 -16.32 9.55 -14.66
C ALA A 245 -16.06 10.96 -15.20
N TYR A 246 -14.90 11.20 -15.73
CA TYR A 246 -14.53 12.47 -16.35
C TYR A 246 -13.76 12.26 -17.64
N LYS A 247 -13.72 13.31 -18.45
CA LYS A 247 -12.99 13.33 -19.70
C LYS A 247 -11.89 14.38 -19.64
N PHE A 248 -10.79 14.11 -20.32
CA PHE A 248 -9.68 15.05 -20.47
C PHE A 248 -9.14 15.02 -21.88
N MET A 249 -8.41 16.07 -22.25
CA MET A 249 -7.81 16.17 -23.56
C MET A 249 -6.33 15.84 -23.51
N VAL A 250 -5.88 15.00 -24.43
CA VAL A 250 -4.45 14.77 -24.69
C VAL A 250 -4.07 15.55 -25.95
N TYR A 251 -2.88 16.15 -25.92
CA TYR A 251 -2.42 17.04 -26.99
C TYR A 251 -1.07 16.60 -27.53
N VAL A 252 -0.88 16.75 -28.84
CA VAL A 252 0.43 16.62 -29.48
C VAL A 252 0.70 17.82 -30.38
N ASN A 253 1.90 18.38 -30.27
CA ASN A 253 2.29 19.54 -31.08
C ASN A 253 2.54 19.12 -32.53
N ALA A 254 1.66 19.57 -33.44
CA ALA A 254 1.71 19.27 -34.85
C ALA A 254 3.03 19.77 -35.50
N ASP A 255 3.50 20.97 -35.09
CA ASP A 255 4.70 21.56 -35.63
C ASP A 255 5.98 20.83 -35.20
N ALA A 256 5.94 20.21 -33.99
CA ALA A 256 7.06 19.44 -33.46
C ALA A 256 7.18 18.06 -34.09
N VAL A 257 6.08 17.33 -34.20
CA VAL A 257 6.11 15.93 -34.70
C VAL A 257 6.14 15.87 -36.23
N LYS A 258 5.50 16.81 -36.93
CA LYS A 258 5.42 16.89 -38.40
C LYS A 258 4.94 15.62 -39.08
N TRP A 259 4.12 14.84 -38.40
CA TRP A 259 3.55 13.58 -38.91
C TRP A 259 2.24 13.84 -39.64
N ASN A 260 2.15 13.31 -40.86
CA ASN A 260 0.91 13.32 -41.64
C ASN A 260 0.83 12.01 -42.45
N PRO A 261 -0.08 11.10 -42.12
CA PRO A 261 -1.11 11.21 -41.10
C PRO A 261 -0.59 11.12 -39.64
N LEU A 262 -1.38 11.59 -38.69
CA LEU A 262 -1.13 11.45 -37.26
C LEU A 262 -2.24 10.62 -36.62
N TYR A 263 -1.86 9.68 -35.78
CA TYR A 263 -2.76 8.81 -35.06
C TYR A 263 -2.54 8.91 -33.55
N CYS A 264 -3.61 8.65 -32.81
CA CYS A 264 -3.59 8.48 -31.36
C CYS A 264 -4.01 7.05 -31.01
N TYR A 265 -3.07 6.27 -30.54
CA TYR A 265 -3.33 4.94 -30.01
C TYR A 265 -3.54 5.05 -28.49
N THR A 266 -4.69 4.57 -28.02
CA THR A 266 -5.01 4.55 -26.60
C THR A 266 -5.36 3.14 -26.18
N TRP A 267 -4.91 2.75 -24.97
CA TRP A 267 -5.32 1.48 -24.39
C TRP A 267 -5.51 1.58 -22.88
N LYS A 268 -6.49 0.83 -22.40
CA LYS A 268 -6.83 0.63 -21.01
C LYS A 268 -6.64 -0.85 -20.68
N LYS A 269 -6.64 -1.22 -19.41
CA LYS A 269 -6.52 -2.61 -18.97
C LYS A 269 -7.61 -3.51 -19.59
N ALA A 270 -8.82 -3.02 -19.78
CA ALA A 270 -9.99 -3.77 -20.22
C ALA A 270 -10.33 -3.59 -21.72
N ALA A 271 -9.81 -2.58 -22.38
CA ALA A 271 -10.12 -2.30 -23.79
C ALA A 271 -9.00 -1.48 -24.45
N SER A 272 -8.65 -1.86 -25.66
CA SER A 272 -7.76 -1.11 -26.54
C SER A 272 -8.41 -0.93 -27.91
N VAL A 273 -8.10 0.18 -28.57
CA VAL A 273 -8.35 0.31 -30.01
C VAL A 273 -7.30 -0.51 -30.77
N GLU A 274 -7.57 -0.84 -32.02
CA GLU A 274 -6.57 -1.51 -32.85
C GLU A 274 -5.45 -0.52 -33.26
N TRP A 275 -4.24 -1.02 -33.40
CA TRP A 275 -3.12 -0.25 -33.93
C TRP A 275 -3.37 0.16 -35.39
N PRO A 276 -3.05 1.39 -35.81
CA PRO A 276 -2.30 2.46 -35.12
C PRO A 276 -3.17 3.39 -34.26
N GLY A 277 -4.39 3.06 -33.99
CA GLY A 277 -5.34 3.88 -33.25
C GLY A 277 -6.20 4.76 -34.17
N GLU A 278 -6.77 5.80 -33.62
CA GLU A 278 -7.65 6.70 -34.35
C GLU A 278 -6.86 7.85 -35.01
N LYS A 279 -7.16 8.13 -36.28
CA LYS A 279 -6.59 9.27 -36.99
C LYS A 279 -7.02 10.57 -36.34
N MET A 280 -6.06 11.42 -36.03
CA MET A 280 -6.31 12.74 -35.45
C MET A 280 -6.61 13.76 -36.56
N THR A 281 -7.75 14.40 -36.42
CA THR A 281 -8.21 15.41 -37.38
C THR A 281 -8.46 16.77 -36.73
N GLU A 282 -8.74 16.76 -35.42
CA GLU A 282 -9.08 17.96 -34.68
C GLU A 282 -7.85 18.69 -34.17
N THR A 283 -7.82 20.00 -34.40
CA THR A 283 -6.70 20.86 -34.01
C THR A 283 -7.16 22.06 -33.20
N LYS A 284 -6.25 22.57 -32.35
CA LYS A 284 -6.45 23.79 -31.58
C LYS A 284 -5.14 24.59 -31.56
N THR A 285 -5.24 25.91 -31.70
CA THR A 285 -4.10 26.81 -31.54
C THR A 285 -3.93 27.17 -30.07
N ILE A 286 -2.75 26.85 -29.50
CA ILE A 286 -2.38 27.16 -28.11
C ILE A 286 -0.99 27.81 -28.16
N GLY A 287 -0.86 29.04 -27.65
CA GLY A 287 0.40 29.77 -27.62
C GLY A 287 1.01 30.00 -29.04
N GLY A 288 0.16 30.25 -30.05
CA GLY A 288 0.59 30.45 -31.43
C GLY A 288 1.06 29.19 -32.17
N LYS A 289 0.92 28.00 -31.59
CA LYS A 289 1.26 26.71 -32.19
C LYS A 289 0.04 25.87 -32.43
N THR A 290 0.07 25.03 -33.46
CA THR A 290 -1.01 24.08 -33.78
C THR A 290 -0.83 22.79 -33.00
N TRP A 291 -1.89 22.38 -32.29
CA TRP A 291 -1.93 21.15 -31.53
C TRP A 291 -3.07 20.27 -32.04
N TYR A 292 -2.78 19.02 -32.35
CA TYR A 292 -3.82 17.99 -32.43
C TYR A 292 -4.25 17.60 -31.04
N TYR A 293 -5.54 17.27 -30.86
CA TYR A 293 -6.05 16.80 -29.57
C TYR A 293 -7.04 15.66 -29.74
N LYS A 294 -7.18 14.88 -28.66
CA LYS A 294 -8.18 13.83 -28.54
C LYS A 294 -8.74 13.81 -27.13
N GLU A 295 -10.05 13.61 -27.03
CA GLU A 295 -10.72 13.38 -25.77
C GLU A 295 -10.54 11.94 -25.32
N VAL A 296 -10.24 11.76 -24.05
CA VAL A 296 -10.06 10.45 -23.40
C VAL A 296 -10.88 10.43 -22.13
N SER A 297 -11.57 9.31 -21.84
CA SER A 297 -12.38 9.14 -20.63
C SER A 297 -11.67 8.32 -19.56
N ILE A 298 -11.93 8.66 -18.29
CA ILE A 298 -11.61 7.87 -17.11
C ILE A 298 -12.94 7.50 -16.46
N ASP A 299 -13.19 6.21 -16.31
CA ASP A 299 -14.48 5.68 -15.87
C ASP A 299 -14.43 5.14 -14.43
N ASN A 300 -13.23 4.94 -13.87
CA ASN A 300 -13.01 4.56 -12.46
C ASN A 300 -11.70 5.12 -11.91
N ALA A 301 -11.60 5.23 -10.58
CA ALA A 301 -10.48 5.88 -9.88
C ALA A 301 -9.10 5.23 -10.10
N ASN A 302 -9.08 3.95 -10.43
CA ASN A 302 -7.84 3.18 -10.60
C ASN A 302 -7.53 2.92 -12.08
N GLU A 303 -8.27 3.54 -12.98
CA GLU A 303 -8.08 3.35 -14.41
C GLU A 303 -6.83 4.10 -14.88
N LEU A 304 -5.99 3.38 -15.62
CA LEU A 304 -4.88 3.94 -16.35
C LEU A 304 -5.19 3.94 -17.82
N VAL A 305 -5.01 5.09 -18.47
CA VAL A 305 -5.06 5.22 -19.90
C VAL A 305 -3.65 5.48 -20.40
N ASN A 306 -3.19 4.60 -21.26
CA ASN A 306 -1.93 4.77 -21.95
C ASN A 306 -2.20 5.42 -23.31
N VAL A 307 -1.30 6.31 -23.73
CA VAL A 307 -1.45 7.07 -24.99
C VAL A 307 -0.14 7.06 -25.74
N ILE A 308 -0.20 6.70 -27.02
CA ILE A 308 0.91 6.85 -27.96
C ILE A 308 0.40 7.61 -29.18
N PHE A 309 1.15 8.64 -29.58
CA PHE A 309 0.99 9.29 -30.88
C PHE A 309 1.96 8.68 -31.88
N ASN A 310 1.51 8.44 -33.12
CA ASN A 310 2.29 7.79 -34.16
C ASN A 310 1.86 8.29 -35.56
N ASN A 311 2.62 7.90 -36.59
CA ASN A 311 2.30 8.25 -37.97
C ASN A 311 1.59 7.13 -38.76
N GLY A 312 1.07 6.12 -38.09
CA GLY A 312 0.44 4.95 -38.72
C GLY A 312 1.37 3.75 -38.92
N THR A 313 2.63 3.87 -38.50
CA THR A 313 3.64 2.81 -38.54
C THR A 313 4.26 2.63 -37.16
N ASP A 314 5.05 1.58 -36.97
CA ASP A 314 5.70 1.32 -35.67
C ASP A 314 6.74 2.38 -35.27
N LYS A 315 7.25 3.16 -36.23
CA LYS A 315 8.17 4.28 -35.99
C LYS A 315 7.98 5.34 -37.08
N PRO A 316 8.01 6.64 -36.72
CA PRO A 316 8.20 7.18 -35.39
C PRO A 316 6.93 7.16 -34.54
N GLN A 317 7.14 7.11 -33.22
CA GLN A 317 6.06 7.22 -32.22
C GLN A 317 6.58 7.99 -30.99
N THR A 318 5.65 8.52 -30.17
CA THR A 318 6.03 9.06 -28.84
C THR A 318 6.34 7.91 -27.88
N VAL A 319 7.22 8.17 -26.94
CA VAL A 319 7.60 7.23 -25.88
C VAL A 319 6.96 7.64 -24.57
#